data_8557bc1660a9c699c5e0d2af9033b43c
#
_entry.id   8557bc1660a9c699c5e0d2af9033b43c
#
_cell.length_a   1.000
_cell.length_b   1.000
_cell.length_c   1.000
_cell.angle_alpha   90.00
_cell.angle_beta   90.00
_cell.angle_gamma   90.00
#
_symmetry.space_group_name_H-M   'P 1'
#
loop_
_entity.id
_entity.type
_entity.pdbx_description
1 polymer ?
#
loop_
_entity_poly.entity_id
_entity_poly.type
_entity_poly.pdbx_seq_one_letter_code
_entity_poly.pdbx_strand_id
1 'polypeptide(L)'
;GHTTVINNLCIGLNKIGYRTAIGAFSFDEDPPNNIPKVKLNKFKLLTSGVNYLDFDIIHTHQALVNYYLLSVKPKKLVIQHYHAASNKLQEINAKIMMKLYKKRIAKIMCVSHKALNHFKELSGKSDAIVIYNGVDTEFYNPNLPTPHKKGTPQLLFVSVLRKYKKTGVLIDAIPELLKKYPNAQLQIVGIGEDYQNMKNKIKEMQLEDYVKMLGKISNEELKLRYSSCDLYISASTHEHCPVPPFEAMGCGKPLVLSDLEGHNEILNLSKAGLKFNLNDKNDICKKIEEVYENRTTFGANALDCAKKFDWSIICKQVAQVYQELLTSKEN
;
A
#
# COMPACT_ATOMS: atom_id res chain seq x y z
N GLY A 1 -3.55 4.56 -0.34
CA GLY A 1 -2.59 3.76 -1.12
C GLY A 1 -1.63 4.59 -1.96
N HIS A 2 -1.95 4.88 -3.23
CA HIS A 2 -1.01 5.61 -4.12
C HIS A 2 -0.63 6.99 -3.57
N THR A 3 -1.59 7.75 -3.05
CA THR A 3 -1.33 9.09 -2.46
C THR A 3 -0.32 9.01 -1.32
N THR A 4 -0.48 8.05 -0.40
CA THR A 4 0.45 7.82 0.71
C THR A 4 1.86 7.52 0.21
N VAL A 5 2.00 6.66 -0.80
CA VAL A 5 3.30 6.32 -1.40
C VAL A 5 3.95 7.54 -2.04
N ILE A 6 3.21 8.31 -2.86
CA ILE A 6 3.72 9.50 -3.52
C ILE A 6 4.17 10.55 -2.50
N ASN A 7 3.35 10.81 -1.49
CA ASN A 7 3.67 11.78 -0.44
C ASN A 7 4.96 11.41 0.30
N ASN A 8 5.08 10.16 0.75
CA ASN A 8 6.25 9.70 1.49
C ASN A 8 7.53 9.67 0.62
N LEU A 9 7.40 9.30 -0.66
CA LEU A 9 8.53 9.43 -1.60
C LEU A 9 9.00 10.87 -1.74
N CYS A 10 8.08 11.83 -1.93
CA CYS A 10 8.44 13.24 -2.03
C CYS A 10 9.10 13.74 -0.74
N ILE A 11 8.52 13.43 0.44
CA ILE A 11 9.08 13.80 1.74
C ILE A 11 10.50 13.24 1.91
N GLY A 12 10.67 11.94 1.65
CA GLY A 12 11.95 11.27 1.84
C GLY A 12 13.02 11.72 0.85
N LEU A 13 12.66 11.95 -0.43
CA LEU A 13 13.56 12.49 -1.43
C LEU A 13 13.99 13.94 -1.11
N ASN A 14 13.07 14.77 -0.61
CA ASN A 14 13.42 16.12 -0.15
C ASN A 14 14.42 16.09 1.01
N LYS A 15 14.27 15.16 1.97
CA LYS A 15 15.20 15.00 3.10
C LYS A 15 16.64 14.67 2.64
N ILE A 16 16.81 14.06 1.47
CA ILE A 16 18.13 13.72 0.90
C ILE A 16 18.57 14.63 -0.23
N GLY A 17 17.97 15.83 -0.33
CA GLY A 17 18.45 16.93 -1.18
C GLY A 17 17.81 17.05 -2.55
N TYR A 18 16.82 16.23 -2.91
CA TYR A 18 16.05 16.41 -4.14
C TYR A 18 14.96 17.47 -3.95
N ARG A 19 14.68 18.24 -4.99
CA ARG A 19 13.51 19.15 -5.05
C ARG A 19 12.37 18.41 -5.73
N THR A 20 11.31 18.12 -5.01
CA THR A 20 10.15 17.38 -5.54
C THR A 20 8.91 18.25 -5.66
N ALA A 21 8.03 17.87 -6.57
CA ALA A 21 6.67 18.43 -6.71
C ALA A 21 5.70 17.33 -7.10
N ILE A 22 4.44 17.47 -6.73
CA ILE A 22 3.39 16.50 -7.09
C ILE A 22 2.57 17.06 -8.25
N GLY A 23 2.56 16.34 -9.38
CA GLY A 23 1.78 16.68 -10.57
C GLY A 23 0.47 15.88 -10.62
N ALA A 24 -0.68 16.55 -10.75
CA ALA A 24 -1.98 15.94 -10.94
C ALA A 24 -2.91 16.82 -11.80
N PHE A 25 -3.96 16.21 -12.37
CA PHE A 25 -5.03 16.95 -13.06
C PHE A 25 -5.94 17.68 -12.09
N SER A 26 -6.15 17.14 -10.91
CA SER A 26 -6.88 17.73 -9.79
C SER A 26 -6.25 17.33 -8.46
N PHE A 27 -6.50 18.13 -7.44
CA PHE A 27 -6.09 17.86 -6.06
C PHE A 27 -7.32 17.98 -5.19
N ASP A 28 -7.66 16.93 -4.46
CA ASP A 28 -8.74 16.92 -3.49
C ASP A 28 -8.29 17.47 -2.13
N GLU A 29 -6.99 17.27 -1.82
CA GLU A 29 -6.33 17.75 -0.59
C GLU A 29 -4.94 18.30 -0.95
N ASP A 30 -4.40 19.16 -0.11
CA ASP A 30 -3.04 19.67 -0.29
C ASP A 30 -1.99 18.62 0.05
N PRO A 31 -0.90 18.53 -0.72
CA PRO A 31 0.23 17.69 -0.36
C PRO A 31 0.82 18.09 1.01
N PRO A 32 1.29 17.12 1.81
CA PRO A 32 1.89 17.41 3.10
C PRO A 32 3.22 18.18 2.94
N ASN A 33 3.69 18.78 4.06
CA ASN A 33 5.00 19.41 4.16
C ASN A 33 5.30 20.45 3.06
N ASN A 34 4.28 21.20 2.63
CA ASN A 34 4.39 22.23 1.61
C ASN A 34 5.04 21.77 0.28
N ILE A 35 4.89 20.49 -0.07
CA ILE A 35 5.35 19.97 -1.37
C ILE A 35 4.61 20.74 -2.48
N PRO A 36 5.32 21.38 -3.44
CA PRO A 36 4.70 22.14 -4.50
C PRO A 36 3.72 21.30 -5.35
N LYS A 37 2.58 21.91 -5.69
CA LYS A 37 1.58 21.34 -6.61
C LYS A 37 1.84 21.81 -8.03
N VAL A 38 1.82 20.89 -8.98
CA VAL A 38 1.84 21.16 -10.41
C VAL A 38 0.52 20.70 -11.03
N LYS A 39 -0.36 21.65 -11.34
CA LYS A 39 -1.60 21.32 -12.05
C LYS A 39 -1.28 20.96 -13.49
N LEU A 40 -1.51 19.70 -13.85
CA LEU A 40 -1.28 19.20 -15.19
C LEU A 40 -2.36 19.70 -16.15
N ASN A 41 -1.93 20.17 -17.32
CA ASN A 41 -2.81 20.63 -18.38
C ASN A 41 -2.85 19.59 -19.51
N LYS A 42 -4.02 18.98 -19.75
CA LYS A 42 -4.19 17.93 -20.74
C LYS A 42 -3.79 18.37 -22.16
N PHE A 43 -4.16 19.59 -22.58
CA PHE A 43 -3.83 20.10 -23.89
C PHE A 43 -2.31 20.29 -24.06
N LYS A 44 -1.63 20.91 -23.09
CA LYS A 44 -0.17 21.06 -23.10
C LYS A 44 0.53 19.70 -23.10
N LEU A 45 0.00 18.72 -22.35
CA LEU A 45 0.55 17.35 -22.35
C LEU A 45 0.39 16.67 -23.70
N LEU A 46 -0.75 16.83 -24.38
CA LEU A 46 -0.95 16.24 -25.72
C LEU A 46 -0.04 16.85 -26.78
N THR A 47 0.23 18.16 -26.70
CA THR A 47 1.05 18.89 -27.69
C THR A 47 2.55 18.84 -27.42
N SER A 48 2.95 18.78 -26.17
CA SER A 48 4.37 18.88 -25.74
C SER A 48 4.86 17.70 -24.88
N GLY A 49 3.97 16.76 -24.51
CA GLY A 49 4.29 15.69 -23.57
C GLY A 49 4.79 16.23 -22.24
N VAL A 50 5.78 15.57 -21.64
CA VAL A 50 6.43 16.05 -20.41
C VAL A 50 7.37 17.23 -20.64
N ASN A 51 7.65 17.62 -21.88
CA ASN A 51 8.73 18.54 -22.19
C ASN A 51 8.49 19.99 -21.71
N TYR A 52 7.23 20.36 -21.44
CA TYR A 52 6.90 21.67 -20.89
C TYR A 52 7.07 21.76 -19.36
N LEU A 53 7.27 20.63 -18.68
CA LEU A 53 7.50 20.59 -17.25
C LEU A 53 8.97 20.89 -16.95
N ASP A 54 9.24 21.71 -15.95
CA ASP A 54 10.61 22.09 -15.57
C ASP A 54 11.16 21.18 -14.47
N PHE A 55 11.45 19.91 -14.86
CA PHE A 55 12.02 18.88 -13.99
C PHE A 55 12.98 18.01 -14.80
N ASP A 56 14.03 17.51 -14.16
CA ASP A 56 15.00 16.59 -14.79
C ASP A 56 14.43 15.19 -14.97
N ILE A 57 13.63 14.75 -13.97
CA ILE A 57 13.00 13.44 -13.91
C ILE A 57 11.50 13.59 -13.70
N ILE A 58 10.73 12.83 -14.44
CA ILE A 58 9.28 12.69 -14.28
C ILE A 58 9.00 11.26 -13.78
N HIS A 59 8.64 11.12 -12.50
CA HIS A 59 8.30 9.84 -11.89
C HIS A 59 6.78 9.64 -11.87
N THR A 60 6.27 8.67 -12.62
CA THR A 60 4.82 8.43 -12.79
C THR A 60 4.34 7.22 -11.99
N HIS A 61 3.12 7.30 -11.46
CA HIS A 61 2.51 6.23 -10.67
C HIS A 61 1.23 5.65 -11.29
N GLN A 62 0.75 6.22 -12.39
CA GLN A 62 -0.50 5.80 -13.04
C GLN A 62 -0.34 5.65 -14.54
N ALA A 63 -0.72 4.48 -15.08
CA ALA A 63 -0.62 4.18 -16.50
C ALA A 63 -1.43 5.14 -17.38
N LEU A 64 -2.64 5.55 -16.95
CA LEU A 64 -3.48 6.48 -17.72
C LEU A 64 -2.85 7.86 -17.93
N VAL A 65 -2.12 8.37 -16.96
CA VAL A 65 -1.42 9.65 -17.08
C VAL A 65 -0.34 9.57 -18.15
N ASN A 66 0.30 8.41 -18.33
CA ASN A 66 1.36 8.20 -19.30
C ASN A 66 0.91 8.37 -20.76
N TYR A 67 -0.38 8.15 -21.11
CA TYR A 67 -0.89 8.47 -22.44
C TYR A 67 -0.69 9.94 -22.79
N TYR A 68 -0.85 10.83 -21.83
CA TYR A 68 -0.63 12.26 -22.01
C TYR A 68 0.85 12.63 -21.90
N LEU A 69 1.54 12.13 -20.88
CA LEU A 69 2.95 12.44 -20.61
C LEU A 69 3.87 12.01 -21.74
N LEU A 70 3.57 10.87 -22.38
CA LEU A 70 4.38 10.23 -23.41
C LEU A 70 3.83 10.42 -24.84
N SER A 71 2.82 11.27 -25.05
CA SER A 71 2.26 11.57 -26.38
C SER A 71 3.32 12.12 -27.34
N VAL A 72 4.23 12.93 -26.82
CA VAL A 72 5.42 13.43 -27.52
C VAL A 72 6.66 12.72 -26.96
N LYS A 73 7.67 12.47 -27.81
CA LYS A 73 8.95 11.87 -27.37
C LYS A 73 9.57 12.74 -26.28
N PRO A 74 9.79 12.20 -25.06
CA PRO A 74 10.32 12.98 -23.97
C PRO A 74 11.80 13.32 -24.20
N LYS A 75 12.17 14.57 -23.90
CA LYS A 75 13.56 15.04 -23.78
C LYS A 75 14.09 14.85 -22.35
N LYS A 76 13.19 14.51 -21.41
CA LYS A 76 13.45 14.31 -19.99
C LYS A 76 13.38 12.82 -19.64
N LEU A 77 13.96 12.44 -18.52
CA LEU A 77 13.89 11.08 -18.02
C LEU A 77 12.49 10.80 -17.45
N VAL A 78 11.80 9.80 -17.97
CA VAL A 78 10.51 9.36 -17.46
C VAL A 78 10.66 8.00 -16.82
N ILE A 79 10.30 7.90 -15.55
CA ILE A 79 10.31 6.66 -14.78
C ILE A 79 8.87 6.29 -14.48
N GLN A 80 8.53 5.03 -14.62
CA GLN A 80 7.23 4.52 -14.21
C GLN A 80 7.36 3.64 -12.97
N HIS A 81 6.65 4.01 -11.91
CA HIS A 81 6.42 3.14 -10.76
C HIS A 81 5.13 2.35 -10.98
N TYR A 82 5.29 1.05 -11.20
CA TYR A 82 4.19 0.17 -11.55
C TYR A 82 3.59 -0.46 -10.28
N HIS A 83 2.37 -0.05 -9.97
CA HIS A 83 1.61 -0.55 -8.81
C HIS A 83 0.69 -1.73 -9.16
N ALA A 84 0.80 -2.23 -10.40
CA ALA A 84 -0.06 -3.21 -11.03
C ALA A 84 -1.53 -2.76 -11.21
N ALA A 85 -2.26 -3.51 -12.04
CA ALA A 85 -3.66 -3.22 -12.32
C ALA A 85 -4.57 -3.90 -11.30
N SER A 86 -5.63 -3.23 -10.89
CA SER A 86 -6.62 -3.77 -9.95
C SER A 86 -7.87 -4.34 -10.62
N ASN A 87 -7.98 -4.19 -11.95
CA ASN A 87 -9.08 -4.73 -12.76
C ASN A 87 -8.67 -4.89 -14.23
N LYS A 88 -9.48 -5.66 -14.98
CA LYS A 88 -9.23 -5.95 -16.42
C LYS A 88 -9.08 -4.72 -17.30
N LEU A 89 -9.83 -3.65 -17.04
CA LEU A 89 -9.73 -2.41 -17.82
C LEU A 89 -8.37 -1.73 -17.63
N GLN A 90 -7.87 -1.72 -16.40
CA GLN A 90 -6.54 -1.18 -16.10
C GLN A 90 -5.43 -2.05 -16.70
N GLU A 91 -5.59 -3.39 -16.74
CA GLU A 91 -4.67 -4.29 -17.42
C GLU A 91 -4.60 -4.01 -18.93
N ILE A 92 -5.76 -3.89 -19.60
CA ILE A 92 -5.83 -3.57 -21.02
C ILE A 92 -5.15 -2.24 -21.30
N ASN A 93 -5.45 -1.21 -20.49
CA ASN A 93 -4.83 0.10 -20.61
C ASN A 93 -3.31 0.05 -20.41
N ALA A 94 -2.84 -0.67 -19.39
CA ALA A 94 -1.41 -0.84 -19.15
C ALA A 94 -0.72 -1.55 -20.33
N LYS A 95 -1.35 -2.58 -20.91
CA LYS A 95 -0.85 -3.34 -22.05
C LYS A 95 -0.72 -2.46 -23.31
N ILE A 96 -1.76 -1.68 -23.62
CA ILE A 96 -1.76 -0.74 -24.74
C ILE A 96 -0.69 0.34 -24.52
N MET A 97 -0.65 0.94 -23.35
CA MET A 97 0.32 1.96 -22.99
C MET A 97 1.76 1.45 -23.13
N MET A 98 2.05 0.25 -22.63
CA MET A 98 3.37 -0.37 -22.76
C MET A 98 3.72 -0.68 -24.22
N LYS A 99 2.77 -1.19 -25.02
CA LYS A 99 2.98 -1.42 -26.46
C LYS A 99 3.37 -0.13 -27.18
N LEU A 100 2.71 0.98 -26.88
CA LEU A 100 2.92 2.26 -27.54
C LEU A 100 4.17 3.01 -27.06
N TYR A 101 4.43 3.00 -25.74
CA TYR A 101 5.34 3.97 -25.12
C TYR A 101 6.48 3.40 -24.31
N LYS A 102 6.65 2.05 -24.17
CA LYS A 102 7.74 1.49 -23.36
C LYS A 102 9.14 2.00 -23.72
N LYS A 103 9.39 2.27 -25.01
CA LYS A 103 10.66 2.85 -25.49
C LYS A 103 10.87 4.32 -25.09
N ARG A 104 9.83 4.98 -24.55
CA ARG A 104 9.89 6.37 -24.07
C ARG A 104 10.03 6.47 -22.55
N ILE A 105 10.03 5.33 -21.86
CA ILE A 105 10.23 5.21 -20.42
C ILE A 105 11.68 4.80 -20.18
N ALA A 106 12.39 5.59 -19.38
CA ALA A 106 13.81 5.36 -19.10
C ALA A 106 14.02 4.18 -18.14
N LYS A 107 13.14 4.02 -17.14
CA LYS A 107 13.19 2.90 -16.17
C LYS A 107 11.81 2.58 -15.65
N ILE A 108 11.61 1.30 -15.31
CA ILE A 108 10.39 0.81 -14.67
C ILE A 108 10.75 0.26 -13.31
N MET A 109 10.02 0.71 -12.29
CA MET A 109 10.08 0.22 -10.92
C MET A 109 8.77 -0.50 -10.63
N CYS A 110 8.80 -1.66 -10.02
CA CYS A 110 7.63 -2.43 -9.60
C CYS A 110 7.59 -2.50 -8.08
N VAL A 111 6.40 -2.35 -7.48
CA VAL A 111 6.24 -2.32 -6.01
C VAL A 111 6.44 -3.67 -5.33
N SER A 112 6.59 -4.76 -6.08
CA SER A 112 6.79 -6.12 -5.55
C SER A 112 7.25 -7.07 -6.66
N HIS A 113 7.73 -8.26 -6.31
CA HIS A 113 7.99 -9.32 -7.29
C HIS A 113 6.73 -9.78 -8.00
N LYS A 114 5.59 -9.83 -7.30
CA LYS A 114 4.29 -10.07 -7.93
C LYS A 114 3.97 -9.02 -8.99
N ALA A 115 4.16 -7.74 -8.69
CA ALA A 115 3.96 -6.66 -9.65
C ALA A 115 4.93 -6.77 -10.83
N LEU A 116 6.19 -7.17 -10.59
CA LEU A 116 7.19 -7.41 -11.62
C LEU A 116 6.78 -8.57 -12.54
N ASN A 117 6.32 -9.69 -11.99
CA ASN A 117 5.86 -10.84 -12.79
C ASN A 117 4.67 -10.45 -13.66
N HIS A 118 3.68 -9.79 -13.07
CA HIS A 118 2.53 -9.25 -13.81
C HIS A 118 2.98 -8.26 -14.91
N PHE A 119 3.95 -7.41 -14.64
CA PHE A 119 4.51 -6.49 -15.63
C PHE A 119 5.20 -7.24 -16.78
N LYS A 120 5.97 -8.29 -16.49
CA LYS A 120 6.62 -9.14 -17.51
C LYS A 120 5.61 -9.79 -18.44
N GLU A 121 4.52 -10.32 -17.91
CA GLU A 121 3.41 -10.90 -18.68
C GLU A 121 2.75 -9.87 -19.62
N LEU A 122 2.58 -8.63 -19.13
CA LEU A 122 1.97 -7.56 -19.94
C LEU A 122 2.89 -7.01 -21.02
N SER A 123 4.19 -6.92 -20.77
CA SER A 123 5.15 -6.20 -21.64
C SER A 123 6.01 -7.10 -22.52
N GLY A 124 6.06 -8.40 -22.24
CA GLY A 124 6.87 -9.40 -22.95
C GLY A 124 8.38 -9.31 -22.73
N LYS A 125 8.89 -8.28 -22.02
CA LYS A 125 10.28 -8.11 -21.58
C LYS A 125 10.34 -7.20 -20.36
N SER A 126 11.36 -7.38 -19.50
CA SER A 126 11.51 -6.51 -18.36
C SER A 126 12.96 -6.41 -17.88
N ASP A 127 13.48 -5.22 -18.01
CA ASP A 127 14.60 -4.64 -17.26
C ASP A 127 14.10 -3.86 -16.05
N ALA A 128 12.84 -4.08 -15.64
CA ALA A 128 12.22 -3.48 -14.47
C ALA A 128 12.87 -4.01 -13.18
N ILE A 129 12.94 -3.15 -12.18
CA ILE A 129 13.47 -3.46 -10.85
C ILE A 129 12.34 -3.45 -9.82
N VAL A 130 12.56 -4.13 -8.70
CA VAL A 130 11.62 -4.10 -7.57
C VAL A 130 12.08 -3.05 -6.56
N ILE A 131 11.18 -2.11 -6.23
CA ILE A 131 11.31 -1.18 -5.12
C ILE A 131 9.99 -1.20 -4.37
N TYR A 132 10.00 -1.78 -3.18
CA TYR A 132 8.80 -1.95 -2.36
C TYR A 132 8.25 -0.62 -1.85
N ASN A 133 6.97 -0.61 -1.45
CA ASN A 133 6.44 0.46 -0.63
C ASN A 133 7.10 0.43 0.75
N GLY A 134 7.23 1.59 1.36
CA GLY A 134 7.85 1.75 2.67
C GLY A 134 6.84 2.05 3.78
N VAL A 135 7.39 2.21 4.97
CA VAL A 135 6.72 2.68 6.17
C VAL A 135 7.56 3.78 6.83
N ASP A 136 6.92 4.73 7.48
CA ASP A 136 7.57 5.73 8.33
C ASP A 136 7.71 5.12 9.74
N THR A 137 8.89 4.61 10.07
CA THR A 137 9.16 3.94 11.35
C THR A 137 9.35 4.91 12.51
N GLU A 138 9.46 6.22 12.25
CA GLU A 138 9.40 7.25 13.29
C GLU A 138 7.94 7.53 13.66
N PHE A 139 7.04 7.57 12.68
CA PHE A 139 5.62 7.81 12.88
C PHE A 139 4.88 6.58 13.40
N TYR A 140 5.11 5.41 12.81
CA TYR A 140 4.58 4.12 13.24
C TYR A 140 5.68 3.37 14.01
N ASN A 141 5.64 3.39 15.34
CA ASN A 141 6.67 2.79 16.18
C ASN A 141 6.07 2.07 17.40
N PRO A 142 6.81 1.15 18.03
CA PRO A 142 6.29 0.32 19.12
C PRO A 142 6.09 1.07 20.46
N ASN A 143 6.64 2.29 20.59
CA ASN A 143 6.58 3.08 21.83
C ASN A 143 5.37 4.01 21.91
N LEU A 144 4.48 3.96 20.90
CA LEU A 144 3.25 4.75 20.89
C LEU A 144 2.30 4.31 22.02
N PRO A 145 1.54 5.25 22.60
CA PRO A 145 0.50 4.92 23.59
C PRO A 145 -0.60 4.06 22.96
N THR A 146 -1.30 3.28 23.80
CA THR A 146 -2.34 2.33 23.37
C THR A 146 -3.73 2.70 23.91
N PRO A 147 -4.25 3.93 23.64
CA PRO A 147 -5.48 4.45 24.27
C PRO A 147 -6.73 3.70 23.84
N HIS A 148 -6.68 2.97 22.72
CA HIS A 148 -7.82 2.26 22.14
C HIS A 148 -7.82 0.75 22.42
N LYS A 149 -6.96 0.28 23.32
CA LYS A 149 -6.94 -1.12 23.73
C LYS A 149 -8.19 -1.44 24.55
N LYS A 150 -9.08 -2.25 24.01
CA LYS A 150 -10.37 -2.63 24.67
C LYS A 150 -10.63 -4.13 24.63
N GLY A 151 -10.26 -4.78 23.53
CA GLY A 151 -10.50 -6.21 23.31
C GLY A 151 -9.25 -7.07 23.55
N THR A 152 -9.46 -8.38 23.70
CA THR A 152 -8.38 -9.38 23.85
C THR A 152 -8.79 -10.68 23.16
N PRO A 153 -8.21 -11.03 22.00
CA PRO A 153 -7.37 -10.18 21.14
C PRO A 153 -8.12 -9.00 20.52
N GLN A 154 -7.41 -7.91 20.27
CA GLN A 154 -7.93 -6.80 19.48
C GLN A 154 -7.32 -6.83 18.08
N LEU A 155 -8.16 -7.00 17.08
CA LEU A 155 -7.83 -7.09 15.67
C LEU A 155 -8.02 -5.74 14.99
N LEU A 156 -7.15 -5.41 14.04
CA LEU A 156 -7.29 -4.19 13.24
C LEU A 156 -7.26 -4.53 11.74
N PHE A 157 -8.23 -4.03 11.01
CA PHE A 157 -8.26 -4.01 9.55
C PHE A 157 -8.34 -2.57 9.03
N VAL A 158 -7.48 -2.21 8.08
CA VAL A 158 -7.39 -0.85 7.51
C VAL A 158 -7.43 -0.95 5.99
N SER A 159 -8.46 -0.39 5.36
CA SER A 159 -8.56 -0.39 3.90
C SER A 159 -9.63 0.59 3.37
N VAL A 160 -9.54 0.95 2.09
CA VAL A 160 -10.72 1.39 1.34
C VAL A 160 -11.62 0.18 1.13
N LEU A 161 -12.86 0.23 1.65
CA LEU A 161 -13.79 -0.90 1.68
C LEU A 161 -14.37 -1.18 0.29
N ARG A 162 -13.74 -2.10 -0.43
CA ARG A 162 -14.16 -2.61 -1.73
C ARG A 162 -14.47 -4.10 -1.65
N LYS A 163 -15.31 -4.60 -2.53
CA LYS A 163 -15.76 -6.01 -2.54
C LYS A 163 -14.60 -7.03 -2.52
N TYR A 164 -13.49 -6.75 -3.20
CA TYR A 164 -12.33 -7.63 -3.22
C TYR A 164 -11.53 -7.65 -1.90
N LYS A 165 -11.79 -6.71 -0.98
CA LYS A 165 -11.19 -6.70 0.37
C LYS A 165 -11.81 -7.74 1.30
N LYS A 166 -12.96 -8.30 0.91
CA LYS A 166 -13.64 -9.40 1.63
C LYS A 166 -13.80 -9.15 3.14
N THR A 167 -14.05 -7.90 3.51
CA THR A 167 -14.22 -7.48 4.92
C THR A 167 -15.28 -8.31 5.64
N GLY A 168 -16.34 -8.73 4.94
CA GLY A 168 -17.39 -9.58 5.48
C GLY A 168 -16.89 -10.92 6.02
N VAL A 169 -15.83 -11.49 5.45
CA VAL A 169 -15.22 -12.75 5.92
C VAL A 169 -14.61 -12.58 7.31
N LEU A 170 -14.02 -11.42 7.59
CA LEU A 170 -13.47 -11.10 8.91
C LEU A 170 -14.58 -10.96 9.96
N ILE A 171 -15.72 -10.35 9.58
CA ILE A 171 -16.89 -10.23 10.45
C ILE A 171 -17.48 -11.62 10.73
N ASP A 172 -17.58 -12.48 9.72
CA ASP A 172 -18.10 -13.86 9.85
C ASP A 172 -17.28 -14.75 10.78
N ALA A 173 -16.00 -14.43 10.98
CA ALA A 173 -15.12 -15.18 11.87
C ALA A 173 -15.31 -14.81 13.36
N ILE A 174 -15.88 -13.64 13.67
CA ILE A 174 -15.96 -13.14 15.06
C ILE A 174 -16.79 -14.07 15.98
N PRO A 175 -17.96 -14.58 15.61
CA PRO A 175 -18.73 -15.48 16.50
C PRO A 175 -17.93 -16.72 16.93
N GLU A 176 -17.13 -17.30 16.03
CA GLU A 176 -16.31 -18.45 16.35
C GLU A 176 -15.14 -18.06 17.27
N LEU A 177 -14.49 -16.93 17.00
CA LEU A 177 -13.41 -16.41 17.83
C LEU A 177 -13.87 -16.11 19.26
N LEU A 178 -15.10 -15.62 19.43
CA LEU A 178 -15.68 -15.28 20.74
C LEU A 178 -15.90 -16.51 21.63
N LYS A 179 -16.01 -17.72 21.09
CA LYS A 179 -16.10 -18.95 21.89
C LYS A 179 -14.87 -19.17 22.76
N LYS A 180 -13.69 -18.83 22.25
CA LYS A 180 -12.42 -18.93 23.00
C LYS A 180 -12.01 -17.61 23.65
N TYR A 181 -12.28 -16.50 23.00
CA TYR A 181 -11.93 -15.15 23.46
C TYR A 181 -13.17 -14.27 23.57
N PRO A 182 -13.92 -14.35 24.68
CA PRO A 182 -15.21 -13.63 24.83
C PRO A 182 -15.11 -12.11 24.72
N ASN A 183 -13.91 -11.55 24.88
CA ASN A 183 -13.64 -10.11 24.79
C ASN A 183 -12.89 -9.73 23.50
N ALA A 184 -12.82 -10.60 22.50
CA ALA A 184 -12.20 -10.27 21.23
C ALA A 184 -12.92 -9.12 20.53
N GLN A 185 -12.16 -8.23 19.89
CA GLN A 185 -12.71 -7.12 19.12
C GLN A 185 -12.05 -7.00 17.75
N LEU A 186 -12.85 -6.63 16.74
CA LEU A 186 -12.39 -6.24 15.41
C LEU A 186 -12.66 -4.76 15.18
N GLN A 187 -11.63 -3.98 14.92
CA GLN A 187 -11.75 -2.59 14.48
C GLN A 187 -11.51 -2.51 12.97
N ILE A 188 -12.42 -1.85 12.25
CA ILE A 188 -12.40 -1.67 10.79
C ILE A 188 -12.27 -0.18 10.51
N VAL A 189 -11.13 0.22 9.93
CA VAL A 189 -10.85 1.58 9.51
C VAL A 189 -10.98 1.71 8.00
N GLY A 190 -11.70 2.72 7.56
CA GLY A 190 -11.89 3.11 6.17
C GLY A 190 -13.33 3.22 5.76
N ILE A 191 -13.51 3.78 4.58
CA ILE A 191 -14.80 3.94 3.89
C ILE A 191 -14.68 3.36 2.48
N GLY A 192 -15.80 3.18 1.80
CA GLY A 192 -15.83 2.68 0.43
C GLY A 192 -17.20 2.15 0.05
N GLU A 193 -17.31 1.58 -1.15
CA GLU A 193 -18.56 1.08 -1.71
C GLU A 193 -19.25 0.01 -0.85
N ASP A 194 -18.48 -0.73 -0.07
CA ASP A 194 -18.97 -1.85 0.75
C ASP A 194 -19.23 -1.47 2.22
N TYR A 195 -19.01 -0.19 2.58
CA TYR A 195 -19.14 0.28 3.97
C TYR A 195 -20.53 0.01 4.56
N GLN A 196 -21.59 0.38 3.83
CA GLN A 196 -22.96 0.22 4.33
C GLN A 196 -23.36 -1.25 4.45
N ASN A 197 -22.93 -2.09 3.51
CA ASN A 197 -23.16 -3.53 3.56
C ASN A 197 -22.53 -4.15 4.80
N MET A 198 -21.31 -3.76 5.14
CA MET A 198 -20.62 -4.25 6.34
C MET A 198 -21.32 -3.80 7.62
N LYS A 199 -21.79 -2.54 7.67
CA LYS A 199 -22.56 -2.03 8.81
C LYS A 199 -23.86 -2.77 9.02
N ASN A 200 -24.61 -3.05 7.94
CA ASN A 200 -25.83 -3.84 7.99
C ASN A 200 -25.55 -5.28 8.48
N LYS A 201 -24.50 -5.92 7.94
CA LYS A 201 -24.09 -7.27 8.34
C LYS A 201 -23.76 -7.36 9.83
N ILE A 202 -23.04 -6.39 10.38
CA ILE A 202 -22.70 -6.34 11.81
C ILE A 202 -24.00 -6.29 12.65
N LYS A 203 -24.97 -5.47 12.26
CA LYS A 203 -26.26 -5.35 12.94
C LYS A 203 -27.08 -6.63 12.84
N GLU A 204 -27.18 -7.23 11.65
CA GLU A 204 -27.91 -8.50 11.42
C GLU A 204 -27.35 -9.64 12.26
N MET A 205 -26.03 -9.65 12.47
CA MET A 205 -25.32 -10.65 13.28
C MET A 205 -25.26 -10.29 14.77
N GLN A 206 -25.80 -9.14 15.20
CA GLN A 206 -25.76 -8.63 16.58
C GLN A 206 -24.33 -8.53 17.14
N LEU A 207 -23.39 -8.03 16.30
CA LEU A 207 -21.95 -7.96 16.62
C LEU A 207 -21.46 -6.53 16.93
N GLU A 208 -22.36 -5.57 17.18
CA GLU A 208 -22.02 -4.15 17.38
C GLU A 208 -21.07 -3.93 18.57
N ASP A 209 -21.08 -4.80 19.56
CA ASP A 209 -20.17 -4.71 20.70
C ASP A 209 -18.78 -5.21 20.40
N TYR A 210 -18.63 -6.11 19.45
CA TYR A 210 -17.38 -6.78 19.08
C TYR A 210 -16.73 -6.27 17.82
N VAL A 211 -17.50 -5.66 16.90
CA VAL A 211 -17.00 -5.13 15.64
C VAL A 211 -17.30 -3.64 15.53
N LYS A 212 -16.26 -2.82 15.43
CA LYS A 212 -16.37 -1.37 15.35
C LYS A 212 -15.97 -0.84 13.98
N MET A 213 -16.92 -0.25 13.26
CA MET A 213 -16.68 0.48 12.00
C MET A 213 -16.29 1.92 12.31
N LEU A 214 -15.00 2.26 12.18
CA LEU A 214 -14.45 3.57 12.56
C LEU A 214 -14.55 4.63 11.44
N GLY A 215 -14.88 4.20 10.21
CA GLY A 215 -14.93 5.12 9.07
C GLY A 215 -13.56 5.67 8.68
N LYS A 216 -13.54 6.86 8.05
CA LYS A 216 -12.29 7.59 7.74
C LYS A 216 -11.83 8.31 9.01
N ILE A 217 -10.61 8.05 9.43
CA ILE A 217 -9.97 8.70 10.58
C ILE A 217 -8.68 9.42 10.13
N SER A 218 -8.14 10.30 10.97
CA SER A 218 -6.87 10.97 10.71
C SER A 218 -5.67 10.01 10.82
N ASN A 219 -4.53 10.38 10.24
CA ASN A 219 -3.29 9.58 10.37
C ASN A 219 -2.82 9.50 11.82
N GLU A 220 -3.01 10.57 12.61
CA GLU A 220 -2.70 10.60 14.04
C GLU A 220 -3.54 9.57 14.82
N GLU A 221 -4.83 9.50 14.54
CA GLU A 221 -5.71 8.51 15.13
C GLU A 221 -5.38 7.09 14.64
N LEU A 222 -5.05 6.95 13.35
CA LEU A 222 -4.72 5.65 12.75
C LEU A 222 -3.48 5.02 13.38
N LYS A 223 -2.40 5.79 13.65
CA LYS A 223 -1.22 5.24 14.33
C LYS A 223 -1.53 4.74 15.73
N LEU A 224 -2.46 5.41 16.45
CA LEU A 224 -2.89 4.97 17.77
C LEU A 224 -3.77 3.71 17.70
N ARG A 225 -4.50 3.49 16.60
CA ARG A 225 -5.21 2.23 16.35
C ARG A 225 -4.25 1.08 16.08
N TYR A 226 -3.22 1.32 15.27
CA TYR A 226 -2.16 0.31 15.08
C TYR A 226 -1.45 -0.01 16.40
N SER A 227 -1.06 0.98 17.20
CA SER A 227 -0.38 0.71 18.47
C SER A 227 -1.28 -0.03 19.46
N SER A 228 -2.58 0.18 19.41
CA SER A 228 -3.55 -0.41 20.33
C SER A 228 -4.01 -1.81 19.95
N CYS A 229 -3.83 -2.27 18.70
CA CYS A 229 -4.21 -3.63 18.32
C CYS A 229 -3.18 -4.67 18.79
N ASP A 230 -3.59 -5.93 18.87
CA ASP A 230 -2.71 -7.07 19.11
C ASP A 230 -2.12 -7.59 17.80
N LEU A 231 -2.92 -7.60 16.73
CA LEU A 231 -2.51 -8.02 15.41
C LEU A 231 -3.32 -7.30 14.31
N TYR A 232 -2.69 -7.18 13.14
CA TYR A 232 -3.33 -6.71 11.92
C TYR A 232 -3.87 -7.89 11.12
N ILE A 233 -5.08 -7.75 10.56
CA ILE A 233 -5.71 -8.80 9.77
C ILE A 233 -6.19 -8.26 8.41
N SER A 234 -6.06 -9.07 7.34
CA SER A 234 -6.59 -8.73 6.01
C SER A 234 -7.10 -9.97 5.27
N ALA A 235 -8.32 -9.88 4.75
CA ALA A 235 -8.99 -10.93 3.94
C ALA A 235 -9.02 -10.61 2.44
N SER A 236 -8.17 -9.73 1.96
CA SER A 236 -8.15 -9.28 0.56
C SER A 236 -7.92 -10.44 -0.42
N THR A 237 -8.55 -10.39 -1.60
CA THR A 237 -8.30 -11.33 -2.70
C THR A 237 -7.39 -10.74 -3.79
N HIS A 238 -7.02 -9.47 -3.65
CA HIS A 238 -6.19 -8.79 -4.63
C HIS A 238 -5.32 -7.72 -3.96
N GLU A 239 -4.01 -7.99 -3.88
CA GLU A 239 -2.98 -7.07 -3.38
C GLU A 239 -1.68 -7.30 -4.14
N HIS A 240 -0.88 -6.25 -4.30
CA HIS A 240 0.47 -6.33 -4.83
C HIS A 240 1.52 -5.97 -3.78
N CYS A 241 1.41 -4.80 -3.17
CA CYS A 241 2.24 -4.34 -2.06
C CYS A 241 1.41 -3.38 -1.19
N PRO A 242 0.49 -3.91 -0.37
CA PRO A 242 -0.35 -3.08 0.49
C PRO A 242 0.46 -2.38 1.56
N VAL A 243 0.19 -1.09 1.80
CA VAL A 243 0.88 -0.27 2.81
C VAL A 243 0.48 -0.64 4.25
N PRO A 244 -0.81 -0.93 4.58
CA PRO A 244 -1.24 -1.18 5.95
C PRO A 244 -0.49 -2.28 6.72
N PRO A 245 -0.09 -3.42 6.11
CA PRO A 245 0.77 -4.39 6.79
C PRO A 245 2.12 -3.82 7.22
N PHE A 246 2.75 -2.93 6.43
CA PHE A 246 4.02 -2.29 6.80
C PHE A 246 3.83 -1.31 7.95
N GLU A 247 2.73 -0.54 7.97
CA GLU A 247 2.37 0.35 9.07
C GLU A 247 2.15 -0.45 10.38
N ALA A 248 1.45 -1.58 10.29
CA ALA A 248 1.27 -2.50 11.42
C ALA A 248 2.62 -3.03 11.92
N MET A 249 3.49 -3.47 11.00
CA MET A 249 4.84 -3.96 11.35
C MET A 249 5.70 -2.86 11.98
N GLY A 250 5.57 -1.60 11.57
CA GLY A 250 6.23 -0.45 12.20
C GLY A 250 5.86 -0.30 13.68
N CYS A 251 4.60 -0.60 14.03
CA CYS A 251 4.12 -0.65 15.42
C CYS A 251 4.40 -2.00 16.13
N GLY A 252 5.19 -2.90 15.53
CA GLY A 252 5.49 -4.21 16.12
C GLY A 252 4.29 -5.17 16.13
N LYS A 253 3.31 -4.99 15.22
CA LYS A 253 2.11 -5.83 15.21
C LYS A 253 2.26 -6.99 14.24
N PRO A 254 2.00 -8.23 14.68
CA PRO A 254 1.98 -9.40 13.83
C PRO A 254 0.81 -9.37 12.84
N LEU A 255 0.92 -10.19 11.81
CA LEU A 255 0.05 -10.20 10.65
C LEU A 255 -0.73 -11.51 10.53
N VAL A 256 -2.04 -11.42 10.24
CA VAL A 256 -2.86 -12.54 9.78
C VAL A 256 -3.46 -12.17 8.44
N LEU A 257 -2.97 -12.76 7.37
CA LEU A 257 -3.27 -12.34 6.01
C LEU A 257 -3.88 -13.49 5.19
N SER A 258 -4.81 -13.19 4.30
CA SER A 258 -5.35 -14.20 3.37
C SER A 258 -4.26 -14.77 2.47
N ASP A 259 -4.39 -16.07 2.10
CA ASP A 259 -3.46 -16.74 1.19
C ASP A 259 -3.62 -16.19 -0.23
N LEU A 260 -2.84 -15.19 -0.55
CA LEU A 260 -2.67 -14.63 -1.88
C LEU A 260 -1.22 -14.20 -2.10
N GLU A 261 -0.78 -14.19 -3.34
CA GLU A 261 0.63 -14.00 -3.70
C GLU A 261 1.25 -12.72 -3.09
N GLY A 262 0.56 -11.56 -3.16
CA GLY A 262 1.08 -10.31 -2.60
C GLY A 262 1.15 -10.30 -1.06
N HIS A 263 0.27 -11.02 -0.37
CA HIS A 263 0.35 -11.24 1.07
C HIS A 263 1.46 -12.24 1.42
N ASN A 264 1.56 -13.32 0.65
CA ASN A 264 2.61 -14.34 0.84
C ASN A 264 4.00 -13.74 0.67
N GLU A 265 4.18 -12.82 -0.28
CA GLU A 265 5.44 -12.09 -0.47
C GLU A 265 5.82 -11.32 0.81
N ILE A 266 4.88 -10.57 1.42
CA ILE A 266 5.12 -9.85 2.67
C ILE A 266 5.44 -10.81 3.83
N LEU A 267 4.66 -11.88 3.99
CA LEU A 267 4.88 -12.88 5.04
C LEU A 267 6.22 -13.61 4.88
N ASN A 268 6.63 -13.90 3.66
CA ASN A 268 7.93 -14.51 3.37
C ASN A 268 9.10 -13.58 3.70
N LEU A 269 8.97 -12.29 3.42
CA LEU A 269 9.99 -11.29 3.73
C LEU A 269 10.09 -11.01 5.23
N SER A 270 8.95 -10.94 5.91
CA SER A 270 8.89 -10.47 7.29
C SER A 270 8.96 -11.59 8.32
N LYS A 271 8.44 -12.77 8.02
CA LYS A 271 8.19 -13.83 9.01
C LYS A 271 7.35 -13.33 10.20
N ALA A 272 6.53 -12.29 9.99
CA ALA A 272 5.82 -11.56 11.03
C ALA A 272 4.39 -12.07 11.26
N GLY A 273 4.03 -13.23 10.76
CA GLY A 273 2.68 -13.74 10.91
C GLY A 273 2.39 -14.94 10.02
N LEU A 274 1.10 -15.23 9.87
CA LEU A 274 0.62 -16.41 9.16
C LEU A 274 -0.43 -16.07 8.10
N LYS A 275 -0.51 -16.92 7.09
CA LYS A 275 -1.58 -16.86 6.09
C LYS A 275 -2.74 -17.78 6.48
N PHE A 276 -3.95 -17.42 6.03
CA PHE A 276 -5.14 -18.21 6.20
C PHE A 276 -5.89 -18.43 4.87
N ASN A 277 -6.64 -19.53 4.81
CA ASN A 277 -7.51 -19.85 3.68
C ASN A 277 -8.85 -19.11 3.79
N LEU A 278 -9.16 -18.24 2.82
CA LEU A 278 -10.41 -17.45 2.78
C LEU A 278 -11.68 -18.31 2.74
N ASN A 279 -11.60 -19.54 2.27
CA ASN A 279 -12.73 -20.45 2.12
C ASN A 279 -12.97 -21.32 3.38
N ASP A 280 -12.12 -21.18 4.41
CA ASP A 280 -12.23 -21.94 5.66
C ASP A 280 -12.29 -20.97 6.85
N LYS A 281 -13.49 -20.79 7.41
CA LYS A 281 -13.71 -19.94 8.58
C LYS A 281 -12.95 -20.40 9.82
N ASN A 282 -12.77 -21.71 9.97
CA ASN A 282 -12.05 -22.28 11.11
C ASN A 282 -10.56 -21.98 11.01
N ASP A 283 -10.01 -21.98 9.79
CA ASP A 283 -8.60 -21.66 9.58
C ASP A 283 -8.28 -20.19 9.96
N ILE A 284 -9.19 -19.25 9.67
CA ILE A 284 -9.03 -17.85 10.09
C ILE A 284 -8.88 -17.75 11.61
N CYS A 285 -9.81 -18.34 12.37
CA CYS A 285 -9.78 -18.32 13.84
C CYS A 285 -8.52 -18.99 14.37
N LYS A 286 -8.17 -20.18 13.83
CA LYS A 286 -6.97 -20.91 14.20
C LYS A 286 -5.69 -20.08 13.98
N LYS A 287 -5.60 -19.36 12.84
CA LYS A 287 -4.44 -18.50 12.56
C LYS A 287 -4.39 -17.25 13.44
N ILE A 288 -5.54 -16.67 13.76
CA ILE A 288 -5.61 -15.59 14.75
C ILE A 288 -5.09 -16.07 16.11
N GLU A 289 -5.53 -17.23 16.58
CA GLU A 289 -5.10 -17.83 17.85
C GLU A 289 -3.59 -18.08 17.86
N GLU A 290 -3.08 -18.80 16.84
CA GLU A 290 -1.66 -19.16 16.72
C GLU A 290 -0.76 -17.90 16.70
N VAL A 291 -1.16 -16.86 15.95
CA VAL A 291 -0.41 -15.60 15.87
C VAL A 291 -0.51 -14.81 17.18
N TYR A 292 -1.69 -14.79 17.81
CA TYR A 292 -1.90 -14.10 19.08
C TYR A 292 -1.09 -14.72 20.23
N GLU A 293 -1.06 -16.04 20.32
CA GLU A 293 -0.28 -16.78 21.32
C GLU A 293 1.23 -16.54 21.14
N ASN A 294 1.72 -16.40 19.90
CA ASN A 294 3.12 -16.18 19.56
C ASN A 294 3.43 -14.71 19.20
N ARG A 295 2.57 -13.75 19.60
CA ARG A 295 2.64 -12.35 19.16
C ARG A 295 3.96 -11.65 19.48
N THR A 296 4.65 -12.05 20.54
CA THR A 296 5.96 -11.47 20.89
C THR A 296 7.01 -11.78 19.82
N THR A 297 7.09 -13.05 19.38
CA THR A 297 8.04 -13.48 18.36
C THR A 297 7.69 -12.85 16.99
N PHE A 298 6.42 -12.93 16.57
CA PHE A 298 5.98 -12.33 15.33
C PHE A 298 6.11 -10.80 15.32
N GLY A 299 5.88 -10.16 16.47
CA GLY A 299 6.05 -8.72 16.64
C GLY A 299 7.50 -8.27 16.53
N ALA A 300 8.45 -9.04 17.08
CA ALA A 300 9.88 -8.78 16.90
C ALA A 300 10.29 -8.88 15.42
N ASN A 301 9.84 -9.92 14.73
CA ASN A 301 10.05 -10.10 13.29
C ASN A 301 9.43 -8.95 12.47
N ALA A 302 8.25 -8.46 12.88
CA ALA A 302 7.58 -7.32 12.26
C ALA A 302 8.45 -6.07 12.34
N LEU A 303 8.97 -5.73 13.52
CA LEU A 303 9.85 -4.58 13.73
C LEU A 303 11.14 -4.67 12.91
N ASP A 304 11.78 -5.83 12.89
CA ASP A 304 13.01 -6.02 12.12
C ASP A 304 12.79 -5.90 10.62
N CYS A 305 11.63 -6.36 10.13
CA CYS A 305 11.24 -6.16 8.76
C CYS A 305 10.95 -4.67 8.46
N ALA A 306 10.13 -4.01 9.29
CA ALA A 306 9.75 -2.62 9.08
C ALA A 306 10.97 -1.70 8.93
N LYS A 307 12.02 -1.88 9.73
CA LYS A 307 13.28 -1.13 9.63
C LYS A 307 13.92 -1.22 8.25
N LYS A 308 13.82 -2.37 7.56
CA LYS A 308 14.39 -2.58 6.21
C LYS A 308 13.57 -1.91 5.12
N PHE A 309 12.30 -1.61 5.41
CA PHE A 309 11.36 -0.94 4.51
C PHE A 309 11.03 0.49 4.98
N ASP A 310 11.88 1.08 5.83
CA ASP A 310 11.73 2.51 6.18
C ASP A 310 11.84 3.38 4.93
N TRP A 311 11.01 4.43 4.86
CA TRP A 311 11.02 5.34 3.71
C TRP A 311 12.38 5.98 3.47
N SER A 312 13.21 6.16 4.47
CA SER A 312 14.58 6.66 4.29
C SER A 312 15.47 5.70 3.47
N ILE A 313 15.25 4.39 3.61
CA ILE A 313 15.94 3.36 2.83
C ILE A 313 15.35 3.28 1.42
N ILE A 314 14.03 3.21 1.31
CA ILE A 314 13.34 3.15 0.02
C ILE A 314 13.67 4.38 -0.84
N CYS A 315 13.67 5.58 -0.27
CA CYS A 315 14.02 6.80 -1.01
C CYS A 315 15.48 6.81 -1.49
N LYS A 316 16.42 6.23 -0.72
CA LYS A 316 17.82 6.07 -1.18
C LYS A 316 17.91 5.12 -2.36
N GLN A 317 17.16 4.01 -2.38
CA GLN A 317 17.09 3.10 -3.54
C GLN A 317 16.53 3.81 -4.79
N VAL A 318 15.47 4.60 -4.62
CA VAL A 318 14.89 5.41 -5.71
C VAL A 318 15.89 6.45 -6.20
N ALA A 319 16.58 7.14 -5.28
CA ALA A 319 17.58 8.16 -5.60
C ALA A 319 18.78 7.56 -6.35
N GLN A 320 19.22 6.35 -5.98
CA GLN A 320 20.28 5.64 -6.72
C GLN A 320 19.88 5.43 -8.19
N VAL A 321 18.65 4.98 -8.45
CA VAL A 321 18.16 4.84 -9.83
C VAL A 321 18.13 6.17 -10.57
N TYR A 322 17.78 7.26 -9.90
CA TYR A 322 17.81 8.60 -10.50
C TYR A 322 19.23 8.99 -10.89
N GLN A 323 20.21 8.77 -10.03
CA GLN A 323 21.61 9.08 -10.29
C GLN A 323 22.17 8.26 -11.47
N GLU A 324 21.91 6.94 -11.49
CA GLU A 324 22.32 6.07 -12.60
C GLU A 324 21.79 6.55 -13.96
N LEU A 325 20.53 7.00 -14.00
CA LEU A 325 19.90 7.49 -15.23
C LEU A 325 20.41 8.87 -15.65
N LEU A 326 20.67 9.76 -14.70
CA LEU A 326 21.22 11.09 -14.99
C LEU A 326 22.64 10.98 -15.55
N THR A 327 23.52 10.18 -14.92
CA THR A 327 24.89 9.94 -15.40
C THR A 327 24.92 9.27 -16.78
N SER A 328 24.01 8.33 -17.04
CA SER A 328 23.92 7.65 -18.35
C SER A 328 23.42 8.55 -19.49
N LYS A 329 22.85 9.71 -19.19
CA LYS A 329 22.37 10.69 -20.17
C LYS A 329 23.44 11.69 -20.56
N GLU A 330 24.45 11.90 -19.68
CA GLU A 330 25.55 12.83 -19.91
C GLU A 330 26.68 12.19 -20.76
N ASN A 331 26.73 10.85 -20.81
CA ASN A 331 27.62 10.06 -21.69
C ASN A 331 26.89 9.67 -23.00
#